data_da945725b641b55738a68e21ca01a773
#
_entry.id   da945725b641b55738a68e21ca01a773
#
_cell.length_a   1.000
_cell.length_b   1.000
_cell.length_c   1.000
_cell.angle_alpha   90.00
_cell.angle_beta   90.00
_cell.angle_gamma   90.00
#
_symmetry.space_group_name_H-M   'P 1'
#
loop_
_entity.id
_entity.type
_entity.pdbx_description
1 polymer ?
#
loop_
_entity_poly.entity_id
_entity_poly.type
_entity_poly.pdbx_seq_one_letter_code
_entity_poly.pdbx_strand_id
1 'polypeptide(L)' 'IKRDSLFETKEEIHKLKLEADKEIKEKKSEVKEQEDRLLQRENNIDRRDTALQNRETALEERENNLLDKQQL' A
#
# COMPACT_ATOMS: atom_id res chain seq x y z
N ILE A 1 -5.63 -39.42 35.16
CA ILE A 1 -5.26 -38.76 36.41
C ILE A 1 -5.25 -37.26 36.20
N LYS A 2 -5.82 -36.52 37.16
CA LYS A 2 -6.12 -35.09 37.00
C LYS A 2 -4.89 -34.20 36.76
N ARG A 3 -3.73 -34.57 37.24
CA ARG A 3 -2.48 -33.77 37.05
C ARG A 3 -1.98 -33.85 35.58
N ASP A 4 -2.04 -35.01 34.99
CA ASP A 4 -1.59 -35.22 33.63
C ASP A 4 -2.51 -34.53 32.64
N SER A 5 -3.83 -34.55 32.87
CA SER A 5 -4.80 -33.83 32.06
C SER A 5 -4.64 -32.33 32.12
N LEU A 6 -4.36 -31.78 33.32
CA LEU A 6 -4.09 -30.35 33.49
C LEU A 6 -2.81 -29.91 32.79
N PHE A 7 -1.78 -30.73 32.86
CA PHE A 7 -0.50 -30.47 32.19
C PHE A 7 -0.66 -30.47 30.65
N GLU A 8 -1.33 -31.46 30.11
CA GLU A 8 -1.63 -31.55 28.68
C GLU A 8 -2.46 -30.36 28.19
N THR A 9 -3.47 -29.94 28.97
CA THR A 9 -4.30 -28.78 28.65
C THR A 9 -3.47 -27.49 28.63
N LYS A 10 -2.57 -27.32 29.59
CA LYS A 10 -1.65 -26.16 29.63
C LYS A 10 -0.72 -26.15 28.43
N GLU A 11 -0.18 -27.30 28.03
CA GLU A 11 0.65 -27.41 26.82
C GLU A 11 -0.12 -27.06 25.56
N GLU A 12 -1.36 -27.54 25.42
CA GLU A 12 -2.22 -27.21 24.28
C GLU A 12 -2.52 -25.73 24.20
N ILE A 13 -2.85 -25.10 25.34
CA ILE A 13 -3.10 -23.66 25.41
C ILE A 13 -1.83 -22.89 25.02
N HIS A 14 -0.68 -23.31 25.48
CA HIS A 14 0.59 -22.68 25.14
C HIS A 14 0.89 -22.77 23.65
N LYS A 15 0.68 -23.92 23.03
CA LYS A 15 0.83 -24.12 21.58
C LYS A 15 -0.13 -23.24 20.79
N LEU A 16 -1.39 -23.17 21.20
CA LEU A 16 -2.39 -22.32 20.55
C LEU A 16 -2.02 -20.84 20.63
N LYS A 17 -1.49 -20.39 21.76
CA LYS A 17 -0.99 -19.01 21.89
C LYS A 17 0.17 -18.73 20.97
N LEU A 18 1.13 -19.65 20.87
CA LEU A 18 2.27 -19.50 19.98
C LEU A 18 1.83 -19.44 18.51
N GLU A 19 0.90 -20.30 18.11
CA GLU A 19 0.35 -20.30 16.75
C GLU A 19 -0.43 -19.02 16.46
N ALA A 20 -1.25 -18.56 17.41
CA ALA A 20 -1.99 -17.31 17.25
C ALA A 20 -1.06 -16.10 17.12
N ASP A 21 -0.03 -16.03 17.93
CA ASP A 21 0.98 -14.96 17.87
C ASP A 21 1.71 -14.97 16.54
N LYS A 22 2.04 -16.14 16.01
CA LYS A 22 2.66 -16.32 14.72
C LYS A 22 1.76 -15.83 13.58
N GLU A 23 0.48 -16.22 13.60
CA GLU A 23 -0.51 -15.78 12.62
C GLU A 23 -0.69 -14.27 12.63
N ILE A 24 -0.75 -13.65 13.82
CA ILE A 24 -0.87 -12.20 13.97
C ILE A 24 0.36 -11.50 13.37
N LYS A 25 1.55 -12.02 13.64
CA LYS A 25 2.80 -11.50 13.08
C LYS A 25 2.80 -11.57 11.55
N GLU A 26 2.40 -12.70 10.99
CA GLU A 26 2.33 -12.92 9.54
C GLU A 26 1.33 -11.96 8.90
N LYS A 27 0.15 -11.78 9.50
CA LYS A 27 -0.87 -10.85 9.01
C LYS A 27 -0.41 -9.41 9.07
N LYS A 28 0.24 -9.00 10.14
CA LYS A 28 0.81 -7.65 10.27
C LYS A 28 1.86 -7.39 9.19
N SER A 29 2.70 -8.37 8.90
CA SER A 29 3.70 -8.28 7.83
C SER A 29 3.05 -8.15 6.46
N GLU A 30 2.02 -8.94 6.17
CA GLU A 30 1.25 -8.86 4.92
C GLU A 30 0.57 -7.51 4.73
N VAL A 31 -0.06 -6.99 5.78
CA VAL A 31 -0.71 -5.68 5.76
C VAL A 31 0.31 -4.58 5.48
N LYS A 32 1.47 -4.65 6.11
CA LYS A 32 2.55 -3.70 5.89
C LYS A 32 3.04 -3.72 4.43
N GLU A 33 3.20 -4.91 3.87
CA GLU A 33 3.57 -5.05 2.45
C GLU A 33 2.51 -4.46 1.53
N GLN A 34 1.24 -4.68 1.82
CA GLN A 34 0.14 -4.11 1.05
C GLN A 34 0.11 -2.59 1.15
N GLU A 35 0.33 -2.04 2.35
CA GLU A 35 0.42 -0.59 2.56
C GLU A 35 1.56 0.02 1.77
N ASP A 36 2.73 -0.62 1.77
CA ASP A 36 3.89 -0.17 1.01
C ASP A 36 3.62 -0.18 -0.50
N ARG A 37 2.95 -1.22 -1.00
CA ARG A 37 2.55 -1.30 -2.42
C ARG A 37 1.55 -0.21 -2.80
N LEU A 38 0.57 0.05 -1.93
CA LEU A 38 -0.41 1.12 -2.15
C LEU A 38 0.27 2.49 -2.16
N LEU A 39 1.22 2.71 -1.28
CA LEU A 39 1.97 3.94 -1.20
C LEU A 39 2.81 4.18 -2.46
N GLN A 40 3.47 3.15 -2.97
CA GLN A 40 4.19 3.21 -4.24
C GLN A 40 3.26 3.51 -5.40
N ARG A 41 2.09 2.89 -5.41
CA ARG A 41 1.08 3.12 -6.44
C ARG A 41 0.55 4.55 -6.40
N GLU A 42 0.28 5.09 -5.22
CA GLU A 42 -0.12 6.50 -5.05
C GLU A 42 0.95 7.45 -5.57
N ASN A 43 2.21 7.21 -5.22
CA ASN A 43 3.33 8.01 -5.70
C ASN A 43 3.44 7.97 -7.23
N ASN A 44 3.23 6.81 -7.83
CA ASN A 44 3.25 6.66 -9.29
C ASN A 44 2.10 7.41 -9.95
N ILE A 45 0.91 7.36 -9.36
CA ILE A 45 -0.27 8.10 -9.85
C ILE A 45 -0.02 9.60 -9.75
N ASP A 46 0.51 10.09 -8.63
CA ASP A 46 0.83 11.50 -8.44
C ASP A 46 1.85 12.00 -9.47
N ARG A 47 2.87 11.20 -9.77
CA ARG A 47 3.85 11.51 -10.81
C ARG A 47 3.21 11.59 -12.20
N ARG A 48 2.32 10.67 -12.51
CA ARG A 48 1.57 10.67 -13.77
C ARG A 48 0.68 11.90 -13.89
N ASP A 49 -0.03 12.24 -12.82
CA ASP A 49 -0.89 13.42 -12.78
C ASP A 49 -0.09 14.70 -13.00
N THR A 50 1.04 14.83 -12.33
CA THR A 50 1.94 15.97 -12.50
C THR A 50 2.45 16.06 -13.93
N ALA A 51 2.87 14.93 -14.50
CA ALA A 51 3.33 14.88 -15.90
C ALA A 51 2.22 15.27 -16.89
N LEU A 52 0.99 14.80 -16.65
CA LEU A 52 -0.17 15.16 -17.48
C LEU A 52 -0.52 16.64 -17.37
N GLN A 53 -0.51 17.20 -16.18
CA GLN A 53 -0.75 18.64 -15.95
C GLN A 53 0.30 19.49 -16.67
N ASN A 54 1.57 19.12 -16.57
CA ASN A 54 2.65 19.80 -17.25
C ASN A 54 2.49 19.74 -18.77
N ARG A 55 2.06 18.60 -19.29
CA ARG A 55 1.77 18.42 -20.72
C ARG A 55 0.60 19.28 -21.18
N GLU A 56 -0.47 19.33 -20.40
CA GLU A 56 -1.63 20.18 -20.68
C GLU A 56 -1.22 21.65 -20.73
N THR A 57 -0.46 22.11 -19.74
CA THR A 57 0.05 23.49 -19.69
C THR A 57 0.89 23.80 -20.90
N ALA A 58 1.80 22.92 -21.29
CA ALA A 58 2.64 23.09 -22.48
C ALA A 58 1.80 23.15 -23.78
N LEU A 59 0.77 22.33 -23.89
CA LEU A 59 -0.13 22.34 -25.05
C LEU A 59 -0.96 23.62 -25.10
N GLU A 60 -1.46 24.12 -23.98
CA GLU A 60 -2.19 25.39 -23.90
C GLU A 60 -1.32 26.57 -24.32
N GLU A 61 -0.08 26.61 -23.83
CA GLU A 61 0.90 27.64 -24.23
C GLU A 61 1.18 27.61 -25.73
N ARG A 62 1.35 26.40 -26.28
CA ARG A 62 1.57 26.22 -27.72
C ARG A 62 0.36 26.66 -28.53
N GLU A 63 -0.84 26.33 -28.06
CA GLU A 63 -2.08 26.74 -28.70
C GLU A 63 -2.25 28.26 -28.69
N ASN A 64 -2.00 28.90 -27.56
CA ASN A 64 -2.04 30.35 -27.42
C ASN A 64 -1.00 31.05 -28.32
N ASN A 65 0.20 30.51 -28.42
CA ASN A 65 1.23 31.04 -29.32
C ASN A 65 0.84 30.91 -30.80
N LEU A 66 0.18 29.82 -31.18
CA LEU A 66 -0.31 29.64 -32.54
C LEU A 66 -1.46 30.61 -32.86
N LEU A 67 -2.36 30.86 -31.92
CA LEU A 67 -3.45 31.82 -32.06
C LEU A 67 -2.91 33.26 -32.20
N ASP A 68 -1.92 33.63 -31.41
CA ASP A 68 -1.26 34.94 -31.52
C ASP A 68 -0.60 35.14 -32.88
N LYS A 69 0.04 34.10 -33.41
CA LYS A 69 0.63 34.16 -34.75
C LYS A 69 -0.41 34.26 -35.87
N GLN A 70 -1.58 33.65 -35.69
CA GLN A 70 -2.67 33.74 -36.69
C GLN A 70 -3.35 35.11 -36.68
N GLN A 71 -3.33 35.83 -35.56
CA GLN A 71 -3.90 37.17 -35.44
C GLN A 71 -3.02 38.26 -36.05
N LEU A 72 -1.76 37.94 -36.24
CA LEU A 72 -0.79 38.86 -36.87
C LEU A 72 -0.90 38.73 -38.40
#